data_977fa48d4bdd1b55b781a981ff028178
#
_entry.id   977fa48d4bdd1b55b781a981ff028178
#
_cell.length_a   1.000
_cell.length_b   1.000
_cell.length_c   1.000
_cell.angle_alpha   90.00
_cell.angle_beta   90.00
_cell.angle_gamma   90.00
#
_symmetry.space_group_name_H-M   'P 1'
#
loop_
_entity.id
_entity.type
_entity.pdbx_description
1 polymer ?
#
loop_
_entity_poly.entity_id
_entity_poly.type
_entity_poly.pdbx_seq_one_letter_code
_entity_poly.pdbx_strand_id
1 'polypeptide(L)'
;MLNRIRLLVLLVLVTALPAVYADTDQSTRIVDAKQHAPSGGGRYPYRQKSEYVLKELDLKAGDVVVDIGAGDGFWARQMAKAVGAEGIIHASEVEQRKVDDMKQKLPDLPQIKPYLSPLDGTALLENSCDLAFLSKTYHHFNEGGHVDYLRHLRKVVKPTGRLCVIEMNPALGRGRSSEHAWPPGLLIQQAEEAGWISVRCELMTGTNHYIAIFVQRELFGPQPSRGRQTAGNNEN
;
A
#
# COMPACT_ATOMS: atom_id res chain seq x y z
N MET A 1 -3.25 19.43 81.64
CA MET A 1 -2.07 19.56 80.78
C MET A 1 -2.53 19.36 79.35
N LEU A 2 -2.72 20.45 78.61
CA LEU A 2 -3.24 20.41 77.22
C LEU A 2 -2.10 20.27 76.23
N ASN A 3 -2.07 19.18 75.49
CA ASN A 3 -1.13 18.99 74.37
C ASN A 3 -1.78 19.56 73.08
N ARG A 4 -1.18 20.62 72.56
CA ARG A 4 -1.60 21.25 71.32
C ARG A 4 -0.88 20.57 70.17
N ILE A 5 -1.60 19.80 69.35
CA ILE A 5 -1.13 19.27 68.08
C ILE A 5 -1.28 20.38 67.04
N ARG A 6 -0.12 20.87 66.51
CA ARG A 6 -0.10 21.79 65.37
C ARG A 6 -0.26 21.00 64.07
N LEU A 7 -1.39 21.25 63.43
CA LEU A 7 -1.67 20.71 62.06
C LEU A 7 -0.91 21.59 61.05
N LEU A 8 0.09 21.01 60.37
CA LEU A 8 0.81 21.66 59.30
C LEU A 8 0.03 21.43 57.98
N VAL A 9 -0.62 22.48 57.49
CA VAL A 9 -1.31 22.44 56.20
C VAL A 9 -0.26 22.71 55.12
N LEU A 10 0.09 21.68 54.35
CA LEU A 10 0.98 21.77 53.17
C LEU A 10 0.15 22.28 51.98
N LEU A 11 0.36 23.53 51.63
CA LEU A 11 -0.29 24.15 50.48
C LEU A 11 0.48 23.70 49.21
N VAL A 12 -0.05 22.75 48.45
CA VAL A 12 0.49 22.36 47.14
C VAL A 12 0.03 23.38 46.11
N LEU A 13 0.95 24.25 45.68
CA LEU A 13 0.70 25.13 44.54
C LEU A 13 0.78 24.29 43.26
N VAL A 14 -0.36 23.99 42.68
CA VAL A 14 -0.43 23.45 41.31
C VAL A 14 -0.29 24.63 40.35
N THR A 15 0.93 24.84 39.84
CA THR A 15 1.16 25.75 38.71
C THR A 15 0.64 25.09 37.44
N ALA A 16 -0.50 25.55 36.93
CA ALA A 16 -1.01 25.20 35.63
C ALA A 16 -0.06 25.73 34.57
N LEU A 17 0.67 24.85 33.87
CA LEU A 17 1.37 25.17 32.66
C LEU A 17 0.32 25.45 31.55
N PRO A 18 0.39 26.54 30.79
CA PRO A 18 -0.47 26.74 29.66
C PRO A 18 -0.13 25.66 28.62
N ALA A 19 -1.11 24.83 28.26
CA ALA A 19 -1.03 23.99 27.09
C ALA A 19 -0.90 24.89 25.85
N VAL A 20 0.32 24.96 25.30
CA VAL A 20 0.52 25.52 23.97
C VAL A 20 -0.07 24.51 22.99
N TYR A 21 -1.37 24.66 22.73
CA TYR A 21 -1.99 24.05 21.56
C TYR A 21 -1.47 24.82 20.35
N ALA A 22 -0.47 24.25 19.67
CA ALA A 22 -0.12 24.70 18.35
C ALA A 22 -1.30 24.37 17.44
N ASP A 23 -2.13 25.38 17.18
CA ASP A 23 -3.14 25.38 16.14
C ASP A 23 -2.41 25.27 14.79
N THR A 24 -2.10 24.03 14.39
CA THR A 24 -1.66 23.78 13.03
C THR A 24 -2.91 23.82 12.18
N ASP A 25 -3.13 24.96 11.56
CA ASP A 25 -4.14 25.21 10.54
C ASP A 25 -4.07 24.11 9.45
N GLN A 26 -4.83 23.03 9.64
CA GLN A 26 -5.03 21.98 8.64
C GLN A 26 -5.99 22.42 7.52
N SER A 27 -6.63 23.59 7.66
CA SER A 27 -7.60 24.11 6.68
C SER A 27 -6.95 24.57 5.38
N THR A 28 -5.69 24.99 5.42
CA THR A 28 -4.95 25.46 4.23
C THR A 28 -4.52 24.32 3.28
N ARG A 29 -4.46 23.09 3.73
CA ARG A 29 -4.07 21.95 2.85
C ARG A 29 -5.20 21.44 1.95
N ILE A 30 -6.44 21.75 2.26
CA ILE A 30 -7.60 21.30 1.47
C ILE A 30 -7.91 22.24 0.31
N VAL A 31 -7.50 23.50 0.41
CA VAL A 31 -7.85 24.56 -0.59
C VAL A 31 -6.99 24.45 -1.85
N ASP A 32 -5.74 24.00 -1.75
CA ASP A 32 -4.83 23.88 -2.90
C ASP A 32 -5.14 22.69 -3.84
N ALA A 33 -5.93 21.71 -3.38
CA ALA A 33 -6.31 20.57 -4.21
C ALA A 33 -7.23 20.94 -5.40
N LYS A 34 -7.91 22.10 -5.35
CA LYS A 34 -8.80 22.57 -6.43
C LYS A 34 -8.08 23.30 -7.56
N GLN A 35 -6.87 23.80 -7.34
CA GLN A 35 -6.16 24.63 -8.34
C GLN A 35 -5.22 23.87 -9.27
N HIS A 36 -4.97 22.57 -9.02
CA HIS A 36 -4.08 21.77 -9.86
C HIS A 36 -4.76 20.53 -10.47
N ALA A 37 -6.01 20.66 -10.92
CA ALA A 37 -6.55 19.69 -11.84
C ALA A 37 -5.86 19.91 -13.20
N PRO A 38 -5.01 18.99 -13.69
CA PRO A 38 -4.43 19.14 -15.01
C PRO A 38 -5.55 19.08 -16.03
N SER A 39 -5.79 20.19 -16.69
CA SER A 39 -6.63 20.30 -17.90
C SER A 39 -5.89 19.63 -19.07
N GLY A 40 -5.95 18.31 -19.11
CA GLY A 40 -5.29 17.50 -20.13
C GLY A 40 -5.44 16.02 -19.79
N GLY A 41 -6.68 15.50 -19.88
CA GLY A 41 -6.99 14.12 -19.54
C GLY A 41 -6.39 13.11 -20.50
N GLY A 42 -5.14 12.77 -20.34
CA GLY A 42 -4.59 11.54 -20.90
C GLY A 42 -5.36 10.33 -20.33
N ARG A 43 -5.44 9.25 -21.11
CA ARG A 43 -6.19 8.02 -20.76
C ARG A 43 -5.85 7.44 -19.37
N TYR A 44 -4.69 7.83 -18.79
CA TYR A 44 -4.18 7.35 -17.51
C TYR A 44 -3.50 8.47 -16.71
N PRO A 45 -4.24 9.40 -16.12
CA PRO A 45 -3.66 10.56 -15.42
C PRO A 45 -2.73 10.18 -14.26
N TYR A 46 -2.94 9.03 -13.58
CA TYR A 46 -2.09 8.56 -12.50
C TYR A 46 -0.67 8.15 -12.96
N ARG A 47 -0.47 7.82 -14.25
CA ARG A 47 0.86 7.55 -14.82
C ARG A 47 1.75 8.79 -14.87
N GLN A 48 1.15 9.99 -14.89
CA GLN A 48 1.90 11.25 -14.79
C GLN A 48 2.52 11.46 -13.40
N LYS A 49 2.12 10.65 -12.42
CA LYS A 49 2.69 10.63 -11.07
C LYS A 49 3.78 9.56 -10.89
N SER A 50 4.38 9.07 -11.97
CA SER A 50 5.37 7.99 -11.90
C SER A 50 6.58 8.31 -11.01
N GLU A 51 7.09 9.55 -11.05
CA GLU A 51 8.18 9.96 -10.16
C GLU A 51 7.78 9.88 -8.68
N TYR A 52 6.58 10.37 -8.34
CA TYR A 52 6.03 10.24 -7.01
C TYR A 52 5.90 8.76 -6.60
N VAL A 53 5.31 7.91 -7.46
CA VAL A 53 5.16 6.48 -7.18
C VAL A 53 6.52 5.82 -6.97
N LEU A 54 7.51 6.04 -7.85
CA LEU A 54 8.85 5.48 -7.71
C LEU A 54 9.53 5.90 -6.40
N LYS A 55 9.36 7.16 -5.98
CA LYS A 55 9.84 7.63 -4.68
C LYS A 55 9.21 6.84 -3.52
N GLU A 56 7.90 6.58 -3.59
CA GLU A 56 7.20 5.83 -2.54
C GLU A 56 7.52 4.33 -2.55
N LEU A 57 7.83 3.77 -3.72
CA LEU A 57 8.31 2.39 -3.83
C LEU A 57 9.70 2.21 -3.20
N ASP A 58 10.52 3.26 -3.12
CA ASP A 58 11.87 3.26 -2.53
C ASP A 58 12.71 2.05 -2.99
N LEU A 59 12.70 1.79 -4.31
CA LEU A 59 13.44 0.69 -4.93
C LEU A 59 14.94 0.93 -4.85
N LYS A 60 15.69 -0.14 -4.66
CA LYS A 60 17.15 -0.14 -4.62
C LYS A 60 17.73 -0.84 -5.86
N ALA A 61 18.96 -0.49 -6.20
CA ALA A 61 19.69 -1.23 -7.22
C ALA A 61 19.79 -2.72 -6.82
N GLY A 62 19.47 -3.61 -7.76
CA GLY A 62 19.45 -5.04 -7.53
C GLY A 62 18.14 -5.62 -7.01
N ASP A 63 17.14 -4.79 -6.67
CA ASP A 63 15.83 -5.29 -6.21
C ASP A 63 15.15 -6.16 -7.29
N VAL A 64 14.44 -7.18 -6.82
CA VAL A 64 13.59 -8.05 -7.63
C VAL A 64 12.14 -7.66 -7.39
N VAL A 65 11.44 -7.30 -8.46
CA VAL A 65 10.05 -6.85 -8.41
C VAL A 65 9.16 -7.78 -9.23
N VAL A 66 7.96 -8.08 -8.76
CA VAL A 66 6.89 -8.63 -9.59
C VAL A 66 5.83 -7.55 -9.86
N ASP A 67 5.65 -7.19 -11.14
CA ASP A 67 4.61 -6.29 -11.65
C ASP A 67 3.43 -7.14 -12.14
N ILE A 68 2.35 -7.18 -11.35
CA ILE A 68 1.21 -8.08 -11.55
C ILE A 68 0.15 -7.38 -12.41
N GLY A 69 -0.16 -7.97 -13.57
CA GLY A 69 -0.99 -7.34 -14.58
C GLY A 69 -0.27 -6.15 -15.22
N ALA A 70 0.97 -6.38 -15.67
CA ALA A 70 1.89 -5.35 -16.17
C ALA A 70 1.37 -4.59 -17.40
N GLY A 71 0.37 -5.12 -18.10
CA GLY A 71 -0.32 -4.49 -19.22
C GLY A 71 0.62 -4.21 -20.40
N ASP A 72 0.83 -2.92 -20.66
CA ASP A 72 1.72 -2.44 -21.72
C ASP A 72 3.19 -2.29 -21.27
N GLY A 73 3.51 -2.74 -20.04
CA GLY A 73 4.85 -2.65 -19.44
C GLY A 73 5.25 -1.24 -19.02
N PHE A 74 4.29 -0.32 -18.87
CA PHE A 74 4.60 1.06 -18.45
C PHE A 74 5.33 1.09 -17.11
N TRP A 75 4.76 0.45 -16.07
CA TRP A 75 5.37 0.44 -14.74
C TRP A 75 6.64 -0.39 -14.69
N ALA A 76 6.67 -1.54 -15.36
CA ALA A 76 7.89 -2.35 -15.50
C ALA A 76 9.06 -1.51 -16.02
N ARG A 77 8.82 -0.67 -17.05
CA ARG A 77 9.85 0.23 -17.61
C ARG A 77 10.29 1.31 -16.63
N GLN A 78 9.36 1.87 -15.83
CA GLN A 78 9.72 2.88 -14.83
C GLN A 78 10.56 2.26 -13.71
N MET A 79 10.13 1.10 -13.17
CA MET A 79 10.82 0.38 -12.10
C MET A 79 12.18 -0.16 -12.55
N ALA A 80 12.33 -0.62 -13.80
CA ALA A 80 13.59 -1.08 -14.35
C ALA A 80 14.71 -0.04 -14.27
N LYS A 81 14.38 1.25 -14.39
CA LYS A 81 15.35 2.34 -14.24
C LYS A 81 15.84 2.46 -12.79
N ALA A 82 14.95 2.21 -11.82
CA ALA A 82 15.26 2.32 -10.40
C ALA A 82 16.09 1.13 -9.89
N VAL A 83 15.77 -0.08 -10.34
CA VAL A 83 16.51 -1.29 -9.90
C VAL A 83 17.84 -1.47 -10.64
N GLY A 84 18.07 -0.76 -11.75
CA GLY A 84 19.32 -0.84 -12.51
C GLY A 84 19.54 -2.18 -13.22
N ALA A 85 20.77 -2.38 -13.69
CA ALA A 85 21.13 -3.55 -14.52
C ALA A 85 21.11 -4.88 -13.75
N GLU A 86 21.36 -4.84 -12.43
CA GLU A 86 21.43 -6.01 -11.56
C GLU A 86 20.04 -6.42 -11.03
N GLY A 87 19.03 -5.54 -11.17
CA GLY A 87 17.66 -5.82 -10.74
C GLY A 87 16.86 -6.63 -11.74
N ILE A 88 15.71 -7.15 -11.30
CA ILE A 88 14.80 -7.93 -12.13
C ILE A 88 13.38 -7.42 -11.96
N ILE A 89 12.67 -7.22 -13.07
CA ILE A 89 11.24 -6.95 -13.08
C ILE A 89 10.52 -8.12 -13.74
N HIS A 90 9.90 -8.98 -12.96
CA HIS A 90 9.00 -10.01 -13.44
C HIS A 90 7.67 -9.37 -13.86
N ALA A 91 7.50 -9.09 -15.15
CA ALA A 91 6.29 -8.47 -15.69
C ALA A 91 5.25 -9.54 -16.03
N SER A 92 4.31 -9.75 -15.11
CA SER A 92 3.33 -10.84 -15.19
C SER A 92 2.06 -10.40 -15.89
N GLU A 93 1.54 -11.26 -16.76
CA GLU A 93 0.25 -11.09 -17.42
C GLU A 93 -0.46 -12.43 -17.59
N VAL A 94 -1.78 -12.40 -17.64
CA VAL A 94 -2.63 -13.59 -17.85
C VAL A 94 -3.02 -13.80 -19.32
N GLU A 95 -2.68 -12.84 -20.19
CA GLU A 95 -2.94 -12.90 -21.62
C GLU A 95 -1.62 -13.03 -22.40
N GLN A 96 -1.42 -14.14 -23.12
CA GLN A 96 -0.22 -14.40 -23.90
C GLN A 96 0.11 -13.25 -24.86
N ARG A 97 -0.90 -12.68 -25.52
CA ARG A 97 -0.71 -11.55 -26.46
C ARG A 97 -0.03 -10.35 -25.80
N LYS A 98 -0.40 -10.01 -24.56
CA LYS A 98 0.23 -8.90 -23.82
C LYS A 98 1.67 -9.21 -23.45
N VAL A 99 1.97 -10.46 -23.11
CA VAL A 99 3.35 -10.91 -22.87
C VAL A 99 4.21 -10.73 -24.13
N ASP A 100 3.70 -11.17 -25.29
CA ASP A 100 4.40 -11.07 -26.56
C ASP A 100 4.59 -9.61 -26.99
N ASP A 101 3.55 -8.78 -26.82
CA ASP A 101 3.61 -7.33 -27.03
C ASP A 101 4.70 -6.65 -26.17
N MET A 102 4.81 -7.03 -24.87
CA MET A 102 5.87 -6.50 -24.01
C MET A 102 7.27 -6.93 -24.47
N LYS A 103 7.45 -8.21 -24.82
CA LYS A 103 8.73 -8.72 -25.34
C LYS A 103 9.17 -7.96 -26.58
N GLN A 104 8.23 -7.65 -27.48
CA GLN A 104 8.51 -6.90 -28.70
C GLN A 104 8.82 -5.42 -28.42
N LYS A 105 8.16 -4.79 -27.43
CA LYS A 105 8.29 -3.35 -27.16
C LYS A 105 9.42 -2.98 -26.21
N LEU A 106 9.99 -3.96 -25.50
CA LEU A 106 10.99 -3.72 -24.44
C LEU A 106 12.29 -4.52 -24.64
N PRO A 107 12.82 -4.68 -25.89
CA PRO A 107 14.00 -5.50 -26.14
C PRO A 107 15.27 -4.94 -25.48
N ASP A 108 15.32 -3.61 -25.29
CA ASP A 108 16.49 -2.89 -24.77
C ASP A 108 16.53 -2.82 -23.23
N LEU A 109 15.60 -3.50 -22.55
CA LEU A 109 15.51 -3.56 -21.09
C LEU A 109 15.59 -5.00 -20.60
N PRO A 110 16.78 -5.63 -20.64
CA PRO A 110 16.95 -7.07 -20.36
C PRO A 110 16.58 -7.48 -18.94
N GLN A 111 16.54 -6.54 -17.99
CA GLN A 111 16.08 -6.75 -16.63
C GLN A 111 14.56 -6.99 -16.54
N ILE A 112 13.78 -6.59 -17.55
CA ILE A 112 12.33 -6.88 -17.60
C ILE A 112 12.15 -8.29 -18.17
N LYS A 113 11.40 -9.12 -17.44
CA LYS A 113 11.08 -10.52 -17.77
C LYS A 113 9.58 -10.69 -17.94
N PRO A 114 9.01 -10.40 -19.14
CA PRO A 114 7.59 -10.63 -19.38
C PRO A 114 7.29 -12.13 -19.42
N TYR A 115 6.24 -12.56 -18.69
CA TYR A 115 5.83 -13.96 -18.64
C TYR A 115 4.32 -14.13 -18.42
N LEU A 116 3.79 -15.28 -18.84
CA LEU A 116 2.41 -15.67 -18.61
C LEU A 116 2.28 -16.27 -17.22
N SER A 117 1.43 -15.67 -16.39
CA SER A 117 1.14 -16.17 -15.04
C SER A 117 -0.22 -16.86 -14.98
N PRO A 118 -0.44 -17.79 -14.02
CA PRO A 118 -1.76 -18.29 -13.71
C PRO A 118 -2.64 -17.17 -13.10
N LEU A 119 -3.97 -17.39 -13.09
CA LEU A 119 -4.93 -16.43 -12.54
C LEU A 119 -4.88 -16.32 -11.01
N ASP A 120 -4.44 -17.38 -10.34
CA ASP A 120 -4.45 -17.54 -8.90
C ASP A 120 -3.07 -17.36 -8.24
N GLY A 121 -2.07 -16.93 -9.01
CA GLY A 121 -0.74 -16.73 -8.47
C GLY A 121 0.26 -16.15 -9.47
N THR A 122 1.54 -16.11 -9.07
CA THR A 122 2.62 -15.52 -9.86
C THR A 122 3.54 -16.56 -10.50
N ALA A 123 3.42 -17.84 -10.13
CA ALA A 123 4.36 -18.90 -10.50
C ALA A 123 5.84 -18.61 -10.14
N LEU A 124 6.10 -17.67 -9.22
CA LEU A 124 7.43 -17.35 -8.71
C LEU A 124 7.72 -18.14 -7.42
N LEU A 125 9.00 -18.30 -7.14
CA LEU A 125 9.47 -18.98 -5.92
C LEU A 125 9.14 -18.17 -4.66
N GLU A 126 9.04 -18.86 -3.53
CA GLU A 126 8.90 -18.21 -2.23
C GLU A 126 10.14 -17.35 -1.92
N ASN A 127 9.91 -16.21 -1.25
CA ASN A 127 10.95 -15.26 -0.83
C ASN A 127 11.87 -14.78 -1.98
N SER A 128 11.33 -14.68 -3.20
CA SER A 128 12.12 -14.29 -4.37
C SER A 128 12.04 -12.80 -4.72
N CYS A 129 11.01 -12.09 -4.25
CA CYS A 129 10.78 -10.69 -4.62
C CYS A 129 10.96 -9.73 -3.44
N ASP A 130 11.52 -8.54 -3.71
CA ASP A 130 11.62 -7.44 -2.75
C ASP A 130 10.34 -6.60 -2.75
N LEU A 131 9.62 -6.58 -3.88
CA LEU A 131 8.35 -5.86 -4.04
C LEU A 131 7.38 -6.65 -4.92
N ALA A 132 6.13 -6.78 -4.46
CA ALA A 132 4.98 -7.07 -5.32
C ALA A 132 4.25 -5.76 -5.63
N PHE A 133 4.01 -5.48 -6.91
CA PHE A 133 3.39 -4.26 -7.37
C PHE A 133 2.13 -4.57 -8.20
N LEU A 134 1.02 -3.93 -7.88
CA LEU A 134 -0.24 -4.01 -8.61
C LEU A 134 -0.73 -2.61 -8.95
N SER A 135 -1.00 -2.35 -10.23
CA SER A 135 -1.53 -1.07 -10.66
C SER A 135 -2.75 -1.25 -11.54
N LYS A 136 -3.92 -0.95 -11.01
CA LYS A 136 -5.20 -1.14 -11.69
C LYS A 136 -5.47 -2.60 -12.08
N THR A 137 -5.06 -3.51 -11.20
CA THR A 137 -5.16 -4.97 -11.40
C THR A 137 -5.97 -5.63 -10.30
N TYR A 138 -5.90 -5.12 -9.07
CA TYR A 138 -6.50 -5.74 -7.90
C TYR A 138 -8.01 -5.97 -8.04
N HIS A 139 -8.74 -5.02 -8.62
CA HIS A 139 -10.18 -5.12 -8.87
C HIS A 139 -10.58 -6.20 -9.89
N HIS A 140 -9.63 -6.79 -10.61
CA HIS A 140 -9.87 -7.89 -11.54
C HIS A 140 -9.80 -9.28 -10.89
N PHE A 141 -9.37 -9.38 -9.65
CA PHE A 141 -9.35 -10.67 -8.96
C PHE A 141 -10.77 -11.17 -8.76
N ASN A 142 -11.00 -12.47 -8.93
CA ASN A 142 -12.30 -13.08 -8.76
C ASN A 142 -12.88 -12.82 -7.37
N GLU A 143 -14.20 -12.74 -7.25
CA GLU A 143 -14.88 -12.63 -5.96
C GLU A 143 -14.41 -13.74 -5.02
N GLY A 144 -13.96 -13.35 -3.82
CA GLY A 144 -13.40 -14.25 -2.81
C GLY A 144 -11.91 -14.59 -2.99
N GLY A 145 -11.31 -14.38 -4.16
CA GLY A 145 -9.90 -14.69 -4.42
C GLY A 145 -8.90 -13.66 -3.92
N HIS A 146 -9.34 -12.46 -3.53
CA HIS A 146 -8.44 -11.37 -3.13
C HIS A 146 -7.52 -11.74 -1.96
N VAL A 147 -8.09 -12.27 -0.89
CA VAL A 147 -7.33 -12.61 0.33
C VAL A 147 -6.36 -13.75 0.05
N ASP A 148 -6.77 -14.77 -0.72
CA ASP A 148 -5.90 -15.91 -1.05
C ASP A 148 -4.76 -15.49 -1.98
N TYR A 149 -5.02 -14.59 -2.94
CA TYR A 149 -3.95 -14.03 -3.77
C TYR A 149 -2.97 -13.20 -2.94
N LEU A 150 -3.44 -12.39 -1.99
CA LEU A 150 -2.59 -11.66 -1.06
C LEU A 150 -1.78 -12.59 -0.13
N ARG A 151 -2.35 -13.74 0.29
CA ARG A 151 -1.61 -14.78 1.03
C ARG A 151 -0.54 -15.43 0.16
N HIS A 152 -0.83 -15.67 -1.14
CA HIS A 152 0.17 -16.13 -2.09
C HIS A 152 1.31 -15.12 -2.24
N LEU A 153 1.01 -13.83 -2.44
CA LEU A 153 2.04 -12.79 -2.53
C LEU A 153 2.92 -12.72 -1.28
N ARG A 154 2.35 -12.98 -0.10
CA ARG A 154 3.12 -13.00 1.14
C ARG A 154 4.18 -14.12 1.19
N LYS A 155 3.97 -15.22 0.47
CA LYS A 155 4.99 -16.26 0.32
C LYS A 155 6.07 -15.87 -0.68
N VAL A 156 5.67 -15.24 -1.80
CA VAL A 156 6.58 -14.84 -2.87
C VAL A 156 7.49 -13.68 -2.47
N VAL A 157 6.94 -12.72 -1.73
CA VAL A 157 7.68 -11.55 -1.25
C VAL A 157 8.56 -11.93 -0.06
N LYS A 158 9.81 -11.48 -0.06
CA LYS A 158 10.75 -11.67 1.05
C LYS A 158 10.16 -11.11 2.37
N PRO A 159 10.54 -11.63 3.54
CA PRO A 159 10.02 -11.14 4.83
C PRO A 159 10.18 -9.64 5.03
N THR A 160 11.24 -9.04 4.50
CA THR A 160 11.52 -7.59 4.54
C THR A 160 10.96 -6.83 3.34
N GLY A 161 10.35 -7.55 2.40
CA GLY A 161 9.79 -6.97 1.20
C GLY A 161 8.44 -6.29 1.43
N ARG A 162 7.90 -5.73 0.37
CA ARG A 162 6.69 -4.89 0.41
C ARG A 162 5.68 -5.31 -0.66
N LEU A 163 4.43 -4.95 -0.39
CA LEU A 163 3.35 -4.98 -1.38
C LEU A 163 2.90 -3.53 -1.63
N CYS A 164 2.78 -3.15 -2.89
CA CYS A 164 2.21 -1.86 -3.28
C CYS A 164 1.02 -2.08 -4.22
N VAL A 165 -0.09 -1.41 -3.91
CA VAL A 165 -1.31 -1.43 -4.74
C VAL A 165 -1.70 -0.01 -5.10
N ILE A 166 -1.91 0.25 -6.39
CA ILE A 166 -2.50 1.47 -6.91
C ILE A 166 -3.87 1.14 -7.48
N GLU A 167 -4.92 1.75 -6.93
CA GLU A 167 -6.30 1.57 -7.39
C GLU A 167 -7.07 2.88 -7.43
N MET A 168 -8.20 2.88 -8.14
CA MET A 168 -9.12 3.99 -8.15
C MET A 168 -10.00 3.95 -6.90
N ASN A 169 -10.16 5.10 -6.26
CA ASN A 169 -11.11 5.25 -5.16
C ASN A 169 -12.52 5.45 -5.73
N PRO A 170 -13.50 4.57 -5.41
CA PRO A 170 -14.86 4.69 -5.93
C PRO A 170 -15.56 5.98 -5.51
N ALA A 171 -15.21 6.56 -4.35
CA ALA A 171 -15.77 7.83 -3.90
C ALA A 171 -15.37 9.02 -4.80
N LEU A 172 -14.31 8.89 -5.60
CA LEU A 172 -13.82 9.91 -6.54
C LEU A 172 -14.08 9.54 -8.00
N GLY A 173 -14.58 8.33 -8.26
CA GLY A 173 -14.94 7.84 -9.58
C GLY A 173 -16.26 8.47 -10.07
N ARG A 174 -16.42 8.59 -11.40
CA ARG A 174 -17.66 9.03 -12.04
C ARG A 174 -18.05 8.06 -13.15
N GLY A 175 -19.33 7.69 -13.22
CA GLY A 175 -19.87 6.81 -14.26
C GLY A 175 -19.20 5.43 -14.26
N ARG A 176 -18.96 4.85 -15.45
CA ARG A 176 -18.37 3.51 -15.63
C ARG A 176 -16.98 3.35 -15.00
N SER A 177 -16.29 4.45 -14.67
CA SER A 177 -14.99 4.33 -14.01
C SER A 177 -15.08 3.75 -12.59
N SER A 178 -16.25 3.83 -11.95
CA SER A 178 -16.47 3.22 -10.63
C SER A 178 -16.51 1.69 -10.66
N GLU A 179 -16.82 1.08 -11.77
CA GLU A 179 -16.85 -0.40 -11.96
C GLU A 179 -15.43 -1.02 -11.85
N HIS A 180 -14.39 -0.21 -12.11
CA HIS A 180 -12.97 -0.60 -12.01
C HIS A 180 -12.28 0.07 -10.82
N ALA A 181 -13.03 0.36 -9.78
CA ALA A 181 -12.53 0.99 -8.57
C ALA A 181 -12.60 0.02 -7.39
N TRP A 182 -11.68 0.18 -6.44
CA TRP A 182 -11.65 -0.64 -5.23
C TRP A 182 -11.56 0.24 -3.99
N PRO A 183 -12.44 0.07 -2.98
CA PRO A 183 -12.40 0.89 -1.78
C PRO A 183 -11.10 0.66 -0.98
N PRO A 184 -10.38 1.73 -0.59
CA PRO A 184 -9.12 1.57 0.15
C PRO A 184 -9.31 0.86 1.50
N GLY A 185 -10.42 1.11 2.20
CA GLY A 185 -10.71 0.42 3.46
C GLY A 185 -10.90 -1.09 3.29
N LEU A 186 -11.56 -1.53 2.21
CA LEU A 186 -11.73 -2.96 1.90
C LEU A 186 -10.39 -3.61 1.53
N LEU A 187 -9.55 -2.93 0.74
CA LEU A 187 -8.20 -3.40 0.42
C LEU A 187 -7.39 -3.61 1.71
N ILE A 188 -7.40 -2.63 2.62
CA ILE A 188 -6.66 -2.72 3.89
C ILE A 188 -7.17 -3.91 4.71
N GLN A 189 -8.49 -4.06 4.86
CA GLN A 189 -9.09 -5.17 5.58
C GLN A 189 -8.66 -6.54 5.02
N GLN A 190 -8.73 -6.71 3.70
CA GLN A 190 -8.34 -7.96 3.02
C GLN A 190 -6.83 -8.23 3.15
N ALA A 191 -6.00 -7.19 3.08
CA ALA A 191 -4.57 -7.29 3.27
C ALA A 191 -4.22 -7.71 4.71
N GLU A 192 -4.87 -7.13 5.72
CA GLU A 192 -4.68 -7.50 7.12
C GLU A 192 -5.12 -8.95 7.40
N GLU A 193 -6.21 -9.40 6.79
CA GLU A 193 -6.65 -10.80 6.86
C GLU A 193 -5.63 -11.76 6.23
N ALA A 194 -4.96 -11.32 5.17
CA ALA A 194 -3.89 -12.07 4.52
C ALA A 194 -2.54 -12.01 5.27
N GLY A 195 -2.44 -11.23 6.36
CA GLY A 195 -1.22 -11.12 7.18
C GLY A 195 -0.29 -9.96 6.79
N TRP A 196 -0.77 -9.01 5.99
CA TRP A 196 -0.07 -7.76 5.71
C TRP A 196 -0.42 -6.69 6.75
N ILE A 197 0.43 -5.67 6.90
CA ILE A 197 0.17 -4.47 7.69
C ILE A 197 0.26 -3.27 6.77
N SER A 198 -0.79 -2.44 6.75
CA SER A 198 -0.77 -1.18 6.01
C SER A 198 0.15 -0.18 6.70
N VAL A 199 1.18 0.27 5.98
CA VAL A 199 2.11 1.31 6.45
C VAL A 199 1.85 2.65 5.78
N ARG A 200 1.13 2.64 4.66
CA ARG A 200 0.72 3.84 3.95
C ARG A 200 -0.55 3.57 3.15
N CYS A 201 -1.47 4.52 3.15
CA CYS A 201 -2.58 4.57 2.21
C CYS A 201 -2.97 6.04 2.02
N GLU A 202 -2.76 6.56 0.82
CA GLU A 202 -3.05 7.97 0.55
C GLU A 202 -3.59 8.21 -0.87
N LEU A 203 -4.37 9.27 -1.02
CA LEU A 203 -4.85 9.72 -2.33
C LEU A 203 -3.71 10.38 -3.12
N MET A 204 -3.56 10.00 -4.37
CA MET A 204 -2.61 10.62 -5.29
C MET A 204 -3.19 11.96 -5.78
N THR A 205 -2.70 13.06 -5.22
CA THR A 205 -3.20 14.42 -5.49
C THR A 205 -3.33 14.72 -6.99
N GLY A 206 -4.49 15.27 -7.40
CA GLY A 206 -4.82 15.56 -8.80
C GLY A 206 -5.26 14.35 -9.62
N THR A 207 -5.51 13.21 -8.97
CA THR A 207 -6.07 11.99 -9.59
C THR A 207 -7.24 11.47 -8.75
N ASN A 208 -7.94 10.46 -9.26
CA ASN A 208 -8.93 9.70 -8.48
C ASN A 208 -8.37 8.36 -7.97
N HIS A 209 -7.05 8.21 -7.95
CA HIS A 209 -6.35 7.00 -7.50
C HIS A 209 -5.73 7.20 -6.13
N TYR A 210 -5.52 6.08 -5.45
CA TYR A 210 -4.72 6.02 -4.23
C TYR A 210 -3.56 5.04 -4.41
N ILE A 211 -2.55 5.20 -3.57
CA ILE A 211 -1.45 4.25 -3.39
C ILE A 211 -1.52 3.68 -1.97
N ALA A 212 -1.42 2.37 -1.85
CA ALA A 212 -1.36 1.67 -0.58
C ALA A 212 -0.12 0.79 -0.53
N ILE A 213 0.65 0.88 0.56
CA ILE A 213 1.89 0.11 0.78
C ILE A 213 1.73 -0.71 2.06
N PHE A 214 2.13 -1.96 1.95
CA PHE A 214 2.03 -2.94 3.01
C PHE A 214 3.37 -3.64 3.23
N VAL A 215 3.58 -4.06 4.46
CA VAL A 215 4.71 -4.91 4.89
C VAL A 215 4.17 -6.16 5.57
N GLN A 216 5.00 -7.19 5.69
CA GLN A 216 4.59 -8.42 6.35
C GLN A 216 4.48 -8.21 7.87
N ARG A 217 3.46 -8.80 8.49
CA ARG A 217 3.16 -8.68 9.92
C ARG A 217 4.33 -9.14 10.79
N GLU A 218 5.06 -10.13 10.34
CA GLU A 218 6.19 -10.73 11.04
C GLU A 218 7.35 -9.74 11.32
N LEU A 219 7.45 -8.65 10.55
CA LEU A 219 8.42 -7.59 10.81
C LEU A 219 8.25 -6.92 12.19
N PHE A 220 7.06 -7.01 12.78
CA PHE A 220 6.74 -6.39 14.06
C PHE A 220 6.84 -7.36 15.25
N GLY A 221 7.39 -8.57 15.01
CA GLY A 221 7.50 -9.62 16.03
C GLY A 221 6.18 -10.31 16.37
N PRO A 222 6.21 -11.29 17.28
CA PRO A 222 5.01 -12.01 17.69
C PRO A 222 4.04 -11.05 18.37
N GLN A 223 2.79 -11.00 17.90
CA GLN A 223 1.73 -10.21 18.53
C GLN A 223 1.40 -10.84 19.88
N PRO A 224 1.19 -10.03 20.95
CA PRO A 224 0.66 -10.53 22.20
C PRO A 224 -0.67 -11.24 21.90
N SER A 225 -0.80 -12.49 22.36
CA SER A 225 -2.06 -13.24 22.25
C SER A 225 -3.18 -12.36 22.84
N ARG A 226 -4.20 -12.03 22.04
CA ARG A 226 -5.42 -11.43 22.60
C ARG A 226 -5.96 -12.43 23.60
N GLY A 227 -5.76 -12.13 24.90
CA GLY A 227 -6.32 -12.93 25.98
C GLY A 227 -7.80 -13.13 25.69
N ARG A 228 -8.24 -14.38 25.62
CA ARG A 228 -9.66 -14.73 25.60
C ARG A 228 -10.28 -14.05 26.81
N GLN A 229 -11.04 -12.99 26.63
CA GLN A 229 -11.92 -12.50 27.67
C GLN A 229 -12.90 -13.64 27.93
N THR A 230 -12.62 -14.41 28.96
CA THR A 230 -13.61 -15.32 29.54
C THR A 230 -14.73 -14.45 30.03
N ALA A 231 -15.88 -14.53 29.35
CA ALA A 231 -17.12 -13.97 29.87
C ALA A 231 -17.33 -14.59 31.26
N GLY A 232 -17.14 -13.80 32.30
CA GLY A 232 -17.46 -14.20 33.64
C GLY A 232 -18.96 -14.45 33.71
N ASN A 233 -19.35 -15.69 33.86
CA ASN A 233 -20.69 -16.04 34.29
C ASN A 233 -20.89 -15.43 35.69
N ASN A 234 -21.62 -14.36 35.75
CA ASN A 234 -22.29 -13.95 37.01
C ASN A 234 -23.56 -14.81 37.15
N GLU A 235 -23.40 -15.95 37.76
CA GLU A 235 -24.50 -16.59 38.49
C GLU A 235 -24.55 -15.93 39.88
N ASN A 236 -25.61 -15.16 40.15
CA ASN A 236 -26.26 -15.01 41.44
C ASN A 236 -27.64 -14.38 41.20
#